data_142466c3e863499fb96a7a1c55c8d10e
#
_entry.id   142466c3e863499fb96a7a1c55c8d10e
#
_cell.length_a   1.000
_cell.length_b   1.000
_cell.length_c   1.000
_cell.angle_alpha   90.00
_cell.angle_beta   90.00
_cell.angle_gamma   90.00
#
_symmetry.space_group_name_H-M   'P 1'
#
loop_
_entity.id
_entity.type
_entity.pdbx_description
1 polymer ?
#
loop_
_entity_poly.entity_id
_entity_poly.type
_entity_poly.pdbx_seq_one_letter_code
_entity_poly.pdbx_strand_id
1 'polypeptide(L)'
;NDIEKRVGEVGIQNDIFYSFNKESFLGKYKTKLAVNFSYWSSIEANFNPDESYDVEFIGNGKRLYKDLNFEIKNRWNKKVSSTLTFVDVSIDKGVTLGGPLGVQGYVDARIGVFELNFLNKNNRNNRIVAQHLWTNDDKKEWVGLVYEYALSNKLNVFVSDIWNYGNENDLHYYNIGGSYSNGPSRISLNYGRQRGGLICVGGVCRFVPESNGFNLNLSYSF
;
A
#
# COMPACT_ATOMS: atom_id res chain seq x y z
N ASN A 1 27.93 -18.06 -11.27
CA ASN A 1 26.69 -17.36 -10.83
C ASN A 1 27.04 -15.89 -10.65
N ASP A 2 27.07 -15.16 -11.77
CA ASP A 2 27.29 -13.72 -11.75
C ASP A 2 26.03 -13.05 -11.21
N ILE A 3 26.02 -12.78 -9.92
CA ILE A 3 25.11 -11.81 -9.33
C ILE A 3 25.51 -10.50 -9.99
N GLU A 4 24.63 -9.92 -10.83
CA GLU A 4 24.84 -8.58 -11.40
C GLU A 4 25.20 -7.63 -10.25
N LYS A 5 26.44 -7.16 -10.23
CA LYS A 5 26.90 -6.20 -9.23
C LYS A 5 26.15 -4.89 -9.49
N ARG A 6 25.27 -4.51 -8.58
CA ARG A 6 24.55 -3.23 -8.66
C ARG A 6 25.53 -2.12 -8.32
N VAL A 7 25.84 -1.27 -9.28
CA VAL A 7 26.78 -0.15 -9.11
C VAL A 7 26.10 1.12 -8.65
N GLY A 8 24.77 1.19 -8.71
CA GLY A 8 23.98 2.32 -8.24
C GLY A 8 22.62 2.41 -8.91
N GLU A 9 21.87 3.41 -8.49
CA GLU A 9 20.52 3.70 -8.97
C GLU A 9 20.40 5.19 -9.25
N VAL A 10 19.63 5.54 -10.28
CA VAL A 10 19.26 6.91 -10.59
C VAL A 10 17.74 6.99 -10.71
N GLY A 11 17.17 8.06 -10.19
CA GLY A 11 15.74 8.21 -10.24
C GLY A 11 15.27 9.65 -10.06
N ILE A 12 14.00 9.82 -10.34
CA ILE A 12 13.29 11.08 -10.16
C ILE A 12 11.96 10.80 -9.46
N GLN A 13 11.62 11.66 -8.52
CA GLN A 13 10.32 11.67 -7.87
C GLN A 13 9.78 13.11 -7.88
N ASN A 14 8.50 13.24 -8.19
CA ASN A 14 7.79 14.50 -8.16
C ASN A 14 6.47 14.35 -7.41
N ASP A 15 6.21 15.30 -6.51
CA ASP A 15 4.99 15.36 -5.73
C ASP A 15 4.31 16.72 -6.00
N ILE A 16 3.08 16.67 -6.49
CA ILE A 16 2.28 17.86 -6.80
C ILE A 16 1.04 17.84 -5.92
N PHE A 17 0.85 18.91 -5.13
CA PHE A 17 -0.32 19.08 -4.28
C PHE A 17 -1.10 20.31 -4.70
N TYR A 18 -2.41 20.17 -4.84
CA TYR A 18 -3.29 21.25 -5.17
C TYR A 18 -4.51 21.29 -4.25
N SER A 19 -4.81 22.46 -3.71
CA SER A 19 -6.02 22.69 -2.91
C SER A 19 -6.93 23.66 -3.65
N PHE A 20 -8.15 23.23 -3.98
CA PHE A 20 -9.09 24.07 -4.70
C PHE A 20 -9.54 25.27 -3.87
N ASN A 21 -9.68 26.43 -4.52
CA ASN A 21 -10.18 27.65 -3.90
C ASN A 21 -11.61 27.40 -3.35
N LYS A 22 -11.90 27.89 -2.14
CA LYS A 22 -13.17 27.68 -1.44
C LYS A 22 -14.40 28.14 -2.23
N GLU A 23 -14.24 29.14 -3.10
CA GLU A 23 -15.32 29.69 -3.93
C GLU A 23 -15.61 28.84 -5.18
N SER A 24 -14.72 27.90 -5.54
CA SER A 24 -14.92 27.00 -6.68
C SER A 24 -15.87 25.86 -6.33
N PHE A 25 -16.48 25.26 -7.37
CA PHE A 25 -17.37 24.08 -7.22
C PHE A 25 -16.75 22.94 -6.41
N LEU A 26 -15.50 22.62 -6.67
CA LEU A 26 -14.75 21.58 -5.93
C LEU A 26 -14.25 22.07 -4.58
N GLY A 27 -13.86 23.32 -4.47
CA GLY A 27 -13.30 23.90 -3.24
C GLY A 27 -14.30 24.03 -2.11
N LYS A 28 -15.58 24.14 -2.41
CA LYS A 28 -16.68 24.12 -1.40
C LYS A 28 -16.65 22.83 -0.55
N TYR A 29 -16.14 21.71 -1.10
CA TYR A 29 -15.96 20.43 -0.41
C TYR A 29 -14.53 20.27 0.16
N LYS A 30 -13.74 21.35 0.22
CA LYS A 30 -12.33 21.34 0.64
C LYS A 30 -11.53 20.29 -0.11
N THR A 31 -11.79 20.16 -1.40
CA THR A 31 -11.13 19.19 -2.25
C THR A 31 -9.63 19.46 -2.34
N LYS A 32 -8.86 18.42 -2.13
CA LYS A 32 -7.40 18.40 -2.32
C LYS A 32 -7.05 17.32 -3.31
N LEU A 33 -6.11 17.65 -4.17
CA LEU A 33 -5.55 16.75 -5.16
C LEU A 33 -4.08 16.53 -4.85
N ALA A 34 -3.62 15.30 -4.94
CA ALA A 34 -2.21 14.96 -4.94
C ALA A 34 -1.91 14.09 -6.17
N VAL A 35 -0.80 14.38 -6.84
CA VAL A 35 -0.26 13.57 -7.93
C VAL A 35 1.20 13.31 -7.62
N ASN A 36 1.58 12.05 -7.54
CA ASN A 36 2.95 11.63 -7.31
C ASN A 36 3.40 10.78 -8.50
N PHE A 37 4.62 11.01 -8.94
CA PHE A 37 5.25 10.24 -10.00
C PHE A 37 6.66 9.87 -9.54
N SER A 38 7.04 8.61 -9.72
CA SER A 38 8.39 8.13 -9.46
C SER A 38 8.89 7.28 -10.62
N TYR A 39 10.17 7.40 -10.92
CA TYR A 39 10.87 6.53 -11.87
C TYR A 39 12.28 6.28 -11.37
N TRP A 40 12.67 5.03 -11.32
CA TRP A 40 13.99 4.58 -10.88
C TRP A 40 14.56 3.57 -11.87
N SER A 41 15.84 3.71 -12.20
CA SER A 41 16.59 2.76 -13.02
C SER A 41 17.94 2.45 -12.41
N SER A 42 18.52 1.30 -12.77
CA SER A 42 19.91 1.01 -12.46
C SER A 42 20.81 1.95 -13.26
N ILE A 43 22.01 2.21 -12.75
CA ILE A 43 23.09 2.82 -13.51
C ILE A 43 23.70 1.74 -14.39
N GLU A 44 23.96 2.06 -15.66
CA GLU A 44 24.62 1.14 -16.57
C GLU A 44 26.12 1.10 -16.26
N ALA A 45 26.68 -0.09 -16.16
CA ALA A 45 28.09 -0.29 -15.91
C ALA A 45 28.66 -1.37 -16.83
N ASN A 46 29.81 -1.08 -17.44
CA ASN A 46 30.59 -2.05 -18.20
C ASN A 46 31.68 -2.60 -17.29
N PHE A 47 31.65 -3.92 -17.03
CA PHE A 47 32.66 -4.60 -16.24
C PHE A 47 33.80 -5.07 -17.12
N ASN A 48 35.02 -4.69 -16.78
CA ASN A 48 36.23 -5.07 -17.49
C ASN A 48 36.81 -6.38 -16.92
N PRO A 49 37.65 -7.11 -17.69
CA PRO A 49 38.28 -8.37 -17.25
C PRO A 49 39.21 -8.22 -16.05
N ASP A 50 39.72 -7.03 -15.77
CA ASP A 50 40.59 -6.68 -14.63
C ASP A 50 39.84 -6.32 -13.35
N GLU A 51 38.55 -6.67 -13.27
CA GLU A 51 37.63 -6.33 -12.17
C GLU A 51 37.32 -4.81 -12.02
N SER A 52 37.85 -3.96 -12.90
CA SER A 52 37.43 -2.57 -12.98
C SER A 52 36.08 -2.43 -13.69
N TYR A 53 35.41 -1.31 -13.50
CA TYR A 53 34.15 -1.03 -14.20
C TYR A 53 34.07 0.46 -14.55
N ASP A 54 33.51 0.72 -15.73
CA ASP A 54 33.17 2.05 -16.21
C ASP A 54 31.68 2.29 -15.99
N VAL A 55 31.33 3.39 -15.34
CA VAL A 55 29.93 3.76 -15.01
C VAL A 55 29.55 5.04 -15.75
N GLU A 56 28.46 5.00 -16.48
CA GLU A 56 27.85 6.20 -17.01
C GLU A 56 27.09 6.93 -15.89
N PHE A 57 27.56 8.14 -15.53
CA PHE A 57 26.99 8.90 -14.39
C PHE A 57 25.49 9.21 -14.49
N ILE A 58 24.93 9.25 -15.72
CA ILE A 58 23.49 9.48 -16.02
C ILE A 58 22.93 8.37 -16.93
N GLY A 59 23.58 7.21 -16.98
CA GLY A 59 23.14 6.09 -17.80
C GLY A 59 21.83 5.51 -17.27
N ASN A 60 20.81 5.45 -18.12
CA ASN A 60 19.56 4.73 -17.83
C ASN A 60 19.75 3.25 -18.16
N GLY A 61 20.12 2.46 -17.16
CA GLY A 61 20.14 1.00 -17.23
C GLY A 61 18.72 0.39 -17.22
N LYS A 62 18.56 -0.74 -16.57
CA LYS A 62 17.27 -1.41 -16.47
C LYS A 62 16.34 -0.66 -15.53
N ARG A 63 15.06 -0.50 -15.90
CA ARG A 63 14.05 0.10 -15.03
C ARG A 63 13.87 -0.77 -13.79
N LEU A 64 13.92 -0.17 -12.62
CA LEU A 64 13.70 -0.83 -11.32
C LEU A 64 12.28 -0.66 -10.85
N TYR A 65 11.78 0.57 -10.95
CA TYR A 65 10.51 0.98 -10.41
C TYR A 65 9.93 2.15 -11.21
N LYS A 66 8.63 2.14 -11.38
CA LYS A 66 7.85 3.27 -11.90
C LYS A 66 6.51 3.27 -11.22
N ASP A 67 6.05 4.42 -10.74
CA ASP A 67 4.68 4.60 -10.30
C ASP A 67 4.09 5.94 -10.71
N LEU A 68 2.77 5.93 -10.82
CA LEU A 68 1.94 7.13 -10.90
C LEU A 68 0.83 6.97 -9.87
N ASN A 69 0.77 7.88 -8.91
CA ASN A 69 -0.23 7.90 -7.86
C ASN A 69 -1.07 9.16 -7.98
N PHE A 70 -2.38 8.99 -7.89
CA PHE A 70 -3.36 10.05 -7.93
C PHE A 70 -4.29 9.94 -6.74
N GLU A 71 -4.42 11.02 -5.96
CA GLU A 71 -5.27 11.04 -4.77
C GLU A 71 -6.19 12.26 -4.79
N ILE A 72 -7.48 12.02 -4.52
CA ILE A 72 -8.48 13.07 -4.31
C ILE A 72 -9.04 12.92 -2.90
N LYS A 73 -8.91 13.95 -2.08
CA LYS A 73 -9.54 14.06 -0.76
C LYS A 73 -10.66 15.08 -0.79
N ASN A 74 -11.84 14.68 -0.28
CA ASN A 74 -13.01 15.55 -0.14
C ASN A 74 -13.50 15.56 1.30
N ARG A 75 -13.88 16.73 1.76
CA ARG A 75 -14.64 16.89 3.00
C ARG A 75 -16.04 17.42 2.69
N TRP A 76 -16.97 16.51 2.51
CA TRP A 76 -18.34 16.79 2.10
C TRP A 76 -19.07 17.68 3.10
N ASN A 77 -18.85 17.43 4.39
CA ASN A 77 -19.36 18.25 5.50
C ASN A 77 -18.51 18.01 6.77
N LYS A 78 -18.98 18.49 7.93
CA LYS A 78 -18.26 18.33 9.22
C LYS A 78 -18.15 16.85 9.67
N LYS A 79 -19.03 15.98 9.14
CA LYS A 79 -19.14 14.58 9.57
C LYS A 79 -18.72 13.56 8.53
N VAL A 80 -18.58 13.95 7.26
CA VAL A 80 -18.30 13.01 6.15
C VAL A 80 -17.12 13.50 5.36
N SER A 81 -16.16 12.61 5.14
CA SER A 81 -15.02 12.80 4.23
C SER A 81 -14.74 11.53 3.42
N SER A 82 -14.20 11.70 2.23
CA SER A 82 -13.77 10.59 1.40
C SER A 82 -12.39 10.82 0.81
N THR A 83 -11.69 9.75 0.56
CA THR A 83 -10.43 9.73 -0.19
C THR A 83 -10.57 8.70 -1.32
N LEU A 84 -10.22 9.10 -2.54
CA LEU A 84 -10.06 8.20 -3.67
C LEU A 84 -8.58 8.21 -4.04
N THR A 85 -7.98 7.04 -4.09
CA THR A 85 -6.59 6.85 -4.50
C THR A 85 -6.53 5.88 -5.66
N PHE A 86 -5.73 6.21 -6.66
CA PHE A 86 -5.41 5.32 -7.78
C PHE A 86 -3.89 5.27 -7.94
N VAL A 87 -3.36 4.07 -8.07
CA VAL A 87 -1.92 3.82 -8.26
C VAL A 87 -1.73 2.93 -9.47
N ASP A 88 -0.86 3.34 -10.40
CA ASP A 88 -0.34 2.51 -11.48
C ASP A 88 1.14 2.28 -11.19
N VAL A 89 1.54 1.05 -10.94
CA VAL A 89 2.90 0.71 -10.49
C VAL A 89 3.48 -0.43 -11.32
N SER A 90 4.77 -0.31 -11.60
CA SER A 90 5.57 -1.34 -12.29
C SER A 90 6.90 -1.52 -11.57
N ILE A 91 7.18 -2.74 -11.13
CA ILE A 91 8.36 -3.10 -10.34
C ILE A 91 9.08 -4.27 -11.00
N ASP A 92 10.40 -4.17 -11.14
CA ASP A 92 11.23 -5.29 -11.59
C ASP A 92 11.21 -6.44 -10.56
N LYS A 93 10.94 -7.67 -11.01
CA LYS A 93 10.88 -8.85 -10.14
C LYS A 93 12.22 -9.16 -9.47
N GLY A 94 13.34 -8.79 -10.09
CA GLY A 94 14.66 -8.89 -9.47
C GLY A 94 14.84 -8.01 -8.23
N VAL A 95 14.11 -6.87 -8.15
CA VAL A 95 14.10 -6.01 -6.95
C VAL A 95 13.33 -6.67 -5.80
N THR A 96 12.19 -7.28 -6.10
CA THR A 96 11.26 -7.82 -5.08
C THR A 96 11.63 -9.22 -4.60
N LEU A 97 12.13 -10.06 -5.50
CA LEU A 97 12.44 -11.47 -5.22
C LEU A 97 13.94 -11.72 -4.97
N GLY A 98 14.78 -10.73 -5.25
CA GLY A 98 16.23 -10.88 -5.26
C GLY A 98 16.69 -11.70 -6.47
N GLY A 99 17.46 -11.07 -7.36
CA GLY A 99 17.96 -11.73 -8.57
C GLY A 99 18.42 -10.70 -9.60
N PRO A 100 18.81 -11.16 -10.80
CA PRO A 100 19.27 -10.26 -11.85
C PRO A 100 18.12 -9.39 -12.36
N LEU A 101 18.41 -8.11 -12.56
CA LEU A 101 17.45 -7.11 -13.02
C LEU A 101 17.04 -7.34 -14.48
N GLY A 102 15.76 -7.13 -14.79
CA GLY A 102 15.19 -7.23 -16.13
C GLY A 102 15.11 -8.65 -16.71
N VAL A 103 15.53 -9.68 -15.97
CA VAL A 103 15.51 -11.08 -16.44
C VAL A 103 14.18 -11.76 -16.12
N GLN A 104 13.65 -11.53 -14.94
CA GLN A 104 12.39 -12.14 -14.48
C GLN A 104 11.15 -11.38 -14.90
N GLY A 105 11.33 -10.23 -15.60
CA GLY A 105 10.25 -9.34 -16.01
C GLY A 105 9.77 -8.42 -14.88
N TYR A 106 8.61 -7.81 -15.10
CA TYR A 106 8.03 -6.82 -14.20
C TYR A 106 6.75 -7.34 -13.57
N VAL A 107 6.41 -6.81 -12.40
CA VAL A 107 5.06 -6.85 -11.83
C VAL A 107 4.39 -5.54 -12.19
N ASP A 108 3.35 -5.60 -13.01
CA ASP A 108 2.52 -4.46 -13.37
C ASP A 108 1.19 -4.56 -12.62
N ALA A 109 0.87 -3.54 -11.85
CA ALA A 109 -0.32 -3.52 -11.03
C ALA A 109 -1.01 -2.14 -11.03
N ARG A 110 -2.34 -2.15 -11.03
CA ARG A 110 -3.19 -0.98 -10.80
C ARG A 110 -3.97 -1.19 -9.54
N ILE A 111 -4.02 -0.17 -8.69
CA ILE A 111 -4.69 -0.26 -7.40
C ILE A 111 -5.64 0.93 -7.29
N GLY A 112 -6.92 0.64 -7.07
CA GLY A 112 -7.92 1.64 -6.71
C GLY A 112 -8.31 1.47 -5.25
N VAL A 113 -8.33 2.57 -4.48
CA VAL A 113 -8.76 2.57 -3.08
C VAL A 113 -9.78 3.68 -2.88
N PHE A 114 -10.93 3.34 -2.36
CA PHE A 114 -11.93 4.30 -1.91
C PHE A 114 -12.10 4.19 -0.41
N GLU A 115 -11.86 5.29 0.29
CA GLU A 115 -12.07 5.42 1.73
C GLU A 115 -13.18 6.41 2.02
N LEU A 116 -14.13 6.01 2.86
CA LEU A 116 -15.19 6.85 3.37
C LEU A 116 -15.13 6.88 4.90
N ASN A 117 -14.97 8.08 5.47
CA ASN A 117 -15.05 8.31 6.91
C ASN A 117 -16.32 9.09 7.22
N PHE A 118 -17.09 8.64 8.21
CA PHE A 118 -18.26 9.34 8.66
C PHE A 118 -18.48 9.24 10.18
N LEU A 119 -18.92 10.34 10.77
CA LEU A 119 -19.27 10.40 12.19
C LEU A 119 -20.74 10.03 12.36
N ASN A 120 -21.02 9.10 13.27
CA ASN A 120 -22.39 8.78 13.65
C ASN A 120 -23.02 9.86 14.55
N LYS A 121 -24.26 9.62 15.01
CA LYS A 121 -25.00 10.54 15.89
C LYS A 121 -24.24 10.89 17.17
N ASN A 122 -23.39 10.00 17.67
CA ASN A 122 -22.60 10.18 18.88
C ASN A 122 -21.19 10.74 18.58
N ASN A 123 -20.95 11.28 17.38
CA ASN A 123 -19.65 11.76 16.89
C ASN A 123 -18.54 10.69 16.90
N ARG A 124 -18.90 9.41 16.80
CA ARG A 124 -17.95 8.30 16.69
C ARG A 124 -17.62 8.04 15.23
N ASN A 125 -16.36 7.79 14.96
CA ASN A 125 -15.88 7.56 13.62
C ASN A 125 -16.26 6.17 13.11
N ASN A 126 -16.71 6.11 11.87
CA ASN A 126 -16.87 4.91 11.08
C ASN A 126 -16.02 5.07 9.84
N ARG A 127 -15.37 4.00 9.42
CA ARG A 127 -14.52 3.97 8.25
C ARG A 127 -14.86 2.78 7.38
N ILE A 128 -15.09 3.05 6.10
CA ILE A 128 -15.23 2.01 5.06
C ILE A 128 -14.06 2.19 4.10
N VAL A 129 -13.37 1.10 3.80
CA VAL A 129 -12.34 1.07 2.75
C VAL A 129 -12.70 -0.03 1.77
N ALA A 130 -12.87 0.33 0.51
CA ALA A 130 -12.97 -0.60 -0.60
C ALA A 130 -11.72 -0.46 -1.45
N GLN A 131 -11.12 -1.58 -1.82
CA GLN A 131 -9.90 -1.60 -2.63
C GLN A 131 -9.99 -2.67 -3.70
N HIS A 132 -9.37 -2.39 -4.84
CA HIS A 132 -9.26 -3.32 -5.94
C HIS A 132 -7.84 -3.28 -6.50
N LEU A 133 -7.27 -4.45 -6.72
CA LEU A 133 -5.99 -4.64 -7.38
C LEU A 133 -6.22 -5.37 -8.70
N TRP A 134 -5.84 -4.72 -9.80
CA TRP A 134 -5.78 -5.30 -11.14
C TRP A 134 -4.34 -5.64 -11.46
N THR A 135 -4.06 -6.89 -11.72
CA THR A 135 -2.75 -7.37 -12.18
C THR A 135 -2.91 -8.71 -12.88
N ASN A 136 -2.06 -8.97 -13.87
CA ASN A 136 -1.94 -10.28 -14.50
C ASN A 136 -0.83 -11.14 -13.87
N ASP A 137 -0.09 -10.55 -12.94
CA ASP A 137 1.05 -11.16 -12.28
C ASP A 137 0.66 -11.86 -10.98
N ASP A 138 1.51 -12.78 -10.51
CA ASP A 138 1.37 -13.52 -9.25
C ASP A 138 -0.01 -14.22 -9.14
N LYS A 139 -0.81 -13.80 -8.17
CA LYS A 139 -2.14 -14.37 -7.87
C LYS A 139 -3.27 -13.62 -8.57
N LYS A 140 -2.96 -12.80 -9.58
CA LYS A 140 -3.90 -11.99 -10.35
C LYS A 140 -4.70 -11.00 -9.48
N GLU A 141 -5.98 -10.89 -9.72
CA GLU A 141 -6.84 -9.79 -9.25
C GLU A 141 -7.39 -10.02 -7.85
N TRP A 142 -7.54 -8.91 -7.12
CA TRP A 142 -8.01 -8.91 -5.73
C TRP A 142 -9.01 -7.80 -5.50
N VAL A 143 -9.99 -8.07 -4.65
CA VAL A 143 -10.87 -7.05 -4.08
C VAL A 143 -10.82 -7.12 -2.57
N GLY A 144 -10.87 -5.98 -1.90
CA GLY A 144 -10.87 -5.91 -0.44
C GLY A 144 -11.91 -4.95 0.08
N LEU A 145 -12.54 -5.30 1.19
CA LEU A 145 -13.47 -4.45 1.92
C LEU A 145 -13.11 -4.47 3.41
N VAL A 146 -13.03 -3.29 4.00
CA VAL A 146 -12.82 -3.12 5.45
C VAL A 146 -13.90 -2.19 5.98
N TYR A 147 -14.52 -2.57 7.09
CA TYR A 147 -15.40 -1.71 7.85
C TYR A 147 -14.92 -1.62 9.29
N GLU A 148 -14.68 -0.41 9.76
CA GLU A 148 -14.28 -0.10 11.13
C GLU A 148 -15.35 0.74 11.81
N TYR A 149 -15.68 0.40 13.04
CA TYR A 149 -16.68 1.08 13.86
C TYR A 149 -16.14 1.39 15.25
N ALA A 150 -16.13 2.68 15.59
CA ALA A 150 -15.81 3.12 16.95
C ALA A 150 -17.03 2.99 17.87
N LEU A 151 -17.10 1.93 18.67
CA LEU A 151 -18.12 1.71 19.68
C LEU A 151 -18.05 2.73 20.82
N SER A 152 -16.82 3.13 21.17
CA SER A 152 -16.55 4.21 22.15
C SER A 152 -15.23 4.90 21.81
N ASN A 153 -14.83 5.88 22.60
CA ASN A 153 -13.50 6.50 22.47
C ASN A 153 -12.35 5.53 22.79
N LYS A 154 -12.68 4.38 23.42
CA LYS A 154 -11.71 3.37 23.84
C LYS A 154 -11.85 2.06 23.10
N LEU A 155 -13.01 1.76 22.51
CA LEU A 155 -13.33 0.47 21.92
C LEU A 155 -13.67 0.64 20.44
N ASN A 156 -12.87 -0.02 19.58
CA ASN A 156 -13.08 -0.11 18.14
C ASN A 156 -13.26 -1.56 17.75
N VAL A 157 -14.14 -1.80 16.80
CA VAL A 157 -14.33 -3.11 16.16
C VAL A 157 -14.18 -2.98 14.66
N PHE A 158 -13.79 -4.06 14.00
CA PHE A 158 -13.67 -4.10 12.55
C PHE A 158 -14.05 -5.45 11.99
N VAL A 159 -14.43 -5.45 10.73
CA VAL A 159 -14.56 -6.62 9.87
C VAL A 159 -13.88 -6.30 8.54
N SER A 160 -13.17 -7.26 8.00
CA SER A 160 -12.56 -7.15 6.68
C SER A 160 -12.61 -8.47 5.94
N ASP A 161 -12.64 -8.37 4.61
CA ASP A 161 -12.40 -9.50 3.72
C ASP A 161 -11.55 -9.04 2.54
N ILE A 162 -10.57 -9.83 2.18
CA ILE A 162 -9.75 -9.67 0.98
C ILE A 162 -9.96 -10.92 0.15
N TRP A 163 -10.55 -10.77 -1.00
CA TRP A 163 -10.91 -11.85 -1.90
C TRP A 163 -10.02 -11.85 -3.14
N ASN A 164 -9.32 -12.97 -3.35
CA ASN A 164 -8.51 -13.22 -4.53
C ASN A 164 -9.34 -13.98 -5.58
N TYR A 165 -10.16 -13.26 -6.33
CA TYR A 165 -11.06 -13.86 -7.32
C TYR A 165 -10.37 -14.17 -8.66
N GLY A 166 -9.19 -13.59 -8.92
CA GLY A 166 -8.41 -13.84 -10.12
C GLY A 166 -7.69 -15.19 -10.16
N ASN A 167 -7.60 -15.89 -9.02
CA ASN A 167 -6.94 -17.17 -8.88
C ASN A 167 -7.96 -18.33 -8.89
N GLU A 168 -7.56 -19.50 -9.38
CA GLU A 168 -8.39 -20.72 -9.43
C GLU A 168 -8.89 -21.18 -8.05
N ASN A 169 -8.18 -20.84 -6.98
CA ASN A 169 -8.53 -21.25 -5.62
C ASN A 169 -9.60 -20.37 -4.95
N ASP A 170 -9.97 -19.24 -5.53
CA ASP A 170 -11.04 -18.34 -5.04
C ASP A 170 -10.93 -18.05 -3.53
N LEU A 171 -9.78 -17.54 -3.11
CA LEU A 171 -9.41 -17.47 -1.69
C LEU A 171 -9.91 -16.19 -1.02
N HIS A 172 -10.59 -16.37 0.12
CA HIS A 172 -10.98 -15.30 1.03
C HIS A 172 -10.07 -15.21 2.26
N TYR A 173 -9.65 -13.99 2.59
CA TYR A 173 -8.90 -13.65 3.80
C TYR A 173 -9.75 -12.75 4.69
N TYR A 174 -10.73 -13.37 5.33
CA TYR A 174 -11.63 -12.68 6.25
C TYR A 174 -10.98 -12.43 7.60
N ASN A 175 -11.33 -11.32 8.24
CA ASN A 175 -10.86 -10.99 9.58
C ASN A 175 -11.94 -10.19 10.32
N ILE A 176 -12.20 -10.55 11.57
CA ILE A 176 -13.07 -9.82 12.47
C ILE A 176 -12.36 -9.61 13.79
N GLY A 177 -12.47 -8.43 14.35
CA GLY A 177 -11.79 -8.16 15.61
C GLY A 177 -12.13 -6.84 16.24
N GLY A 178 -11.42 -6.53 17.31
CA GLY A 178 -11.55 -5.27 17.99
C GLY A 178 -10.32 -4.90 18.81
N SER A 179 -10.26 -3.66 19.22
CA SER A 179 -9.21 -3.14 20.10
C SER A 179 -9.79 -2.26 21.18
N TYR A 180 -9.28 -2.43 22.39
CA TYR A 180 -9.54 -1.58 23.53
C TYR A 180 -8.28 -0.83 23.93
N SER A 181 -8.40 0.51 24.04
CA SER A 181 -7.30 1.39 24.44
C SER A 181 -7.69 2.18 25.69
N ASN A 182 -6.82 2.17 26.71
CA ASN A 182 -7.00 2.95 27.93
C ASN A 182 -5.68 3.48 28.44
N GLY A 183 -5.47 4.80 28.30
CA GLY A 183 -4.18 5.43 28.58
C GLY A 183 -3.07 4.80 27.73
N PRO A 184 -1.97 4.34 28.36
CA PRO A 184 -0.82 3.78 27.65
C PRO A 184 -1.05 2.32 27.16
N SER A 185 -2.16 1.69 27.56
CA SER A 185 -2.44 0.28 27.27
C SER A 185 -3.35 0.12 26.08
N ARG A 186 -3.03 -0.81 25.20
CA ARG A 186 -3.90 -1.27 24.11
C ARG A 186 -3.92 -2.78 24.04
N ILE A 187 -5.11 -3.35 23.98
CA ILE A 187 -5.35 -4.77 23.76
C ILE A 187 -6.13 -4.89 22.45
N SER A 188 -5.69 -5.75 21.56
CA SER A 188 -6.45 -6.10 20.36
C SER A 188 -6.57 -7.61 20.21
N LEU A 189 -7.76 -8.05 19.86
CA LEU A 189 -8.09 -9.44 19.57
C LEU A 189 -8.78 -9.51 18.22
N ASN A 190 -8.34 -10.42 17.40
CA ASN A 190 -9.00 -10.71 16.13
C ASN A 190 -8.99 -12.20 15.82
N TYR A 191 -9.96 -12.61 15.02
CA TYR A 191 -10.07 -13.95 14.45
C TYR A 191 -10.20 -13.84 12.95
N GLY A 192 -9.43 -14.65 12.24
CA GLY A 192 -9.51 -14.65 10.78
C GLY A 192 -8.41 -15.44 10.12
N ARG A 193 -8.44 -15.41 8.79
CA ARG A 193 -7.42 -15.99 7.92
C ARG A 193 -6.47 -14.87 7.47
N GLN A 194 -5.21 -15.00 7.87
CA GLN A 194 -4.14 -14.08 7.49
C GLN A 194 -3.41 -14.60 6.25
N ARG A 195 -3.27 -13.76 5.24
CA ARG A 195 -2.44 -14.06 4.06
C ARG A 195 -0.99 -14.21 4.49
N GLY A 196 -0.31 -15.24 3.98
CA GLY A 196 1.14 -15.39 4.08
C GLY A 196 1.87 -14.38 3.20
N GLY A 197 3.08 -14.02 3.57
CA GLY A 197 3.93 -13.12 2.81
C GLY A 197 4.68 -12.10 3.68
N LEU A 198 5.26 -11.11 3.03
CA LEU A 198 5.97 -10.04 3.70
C LEU A 198 4.97 -9.02 4.28
N ILE A 199 5.01 -8.84 5.59
CA ILE A 199 4.21 -7.83 6.29
C ILE A 199 5.16 -6.81 6.92
N CYS A 200 4.91 -5.53 6.63
CA CYS A 200 5.66 -4.41 7.18
C CYS A 200 4.78 -3.61 8.14
N VAL A 201 5.22 -3.49 9.40
CA VAL A 201 4.54 -2.72 10.45
C VAL A 201 5.55 -1.86 11.17
N GLY A 202 5.31 -0.55 11.23
CA GLY A 202 6.19 0.38 11.94
C GLY A 202 7.63 0.42 11.41
N GLY A 203 7.82 0.22 10.09
CA GLY A 203 9.15 0.20 9.45
C GLY A 203 9.90 -1.13 9.56
N VAL A 204 9.32 -2.14 10.21
CA VAL A 204 9.87 -3.49 10.30
C VAL A 204 9.10 -4.43 9.40
N CYS A 205 9.79 -5.06 8.45
CA CYS A 205 9.23 -6.03 7.53
C CYS A 205 9.63 -7.46 7.95
N ARG A 206 8.65 -8.37 7.98
CA ARG A 206 8.89 -9.80 8.26
C ARG A 206 8.03 -10.68 7.40
N PHE A 207 8.55 -11.82 7.02
CA PHE A 207 7.75 -12.88 6.43
C PHE A 207 6.91 -13.57 7.51
N VAL A 208 5.62 -13.70 7.23
CA VAL A 208 4.67 -14.43 8.08
C VAL A 208 4.05 -15.57 7.27
N PRO A 209 3.83 -16.74 7.88
CA PRO A 209 3.10 -17.82 7.23
C PRO A 209 1.62 -17.46 7.10
N GLU A 210 0.95 -18.08 6.14
CA GLU A 210 -0.52 -18.09 6.11
C GLU A 210 -1.03 -18.78 7.38
N SER A 211 -1.99 -18.15 8.04
CA SER A 211 -2.54 -18.67 9.29
C SER A 211 -4.04 -18.41 9.37
N ASN A 212 -4.74 -19.27 10.10
CA ASN A 212 -6.15 -19.10 10.41
C ASN A 212 -6.35 -19.33 11.91
N GLY A 213 -6.95 -18.37 12.59
CA GLY A 213 -7.15 -18.47 14.03
C GLY A 213 -7.23 -17.13 14.75
N PHE A 214 -7.01 -17.18 16.04
CA PHE A 214 -7.00 -16.01 16.92
C PHE A 214 -5.62 -15.35 16.95
N ASN A 215 -5.63 -14.02 16.96
CA ASN A 215 -4.44 -13.22 17.19
C ASN A 215 -4.73 -12.23 18.32
N LEU A 216 -3.88 -12.27 19.37
CA LEU A 216 -3.93 -11.35 20.50
C LEU A 216 -2.67 -10.47 20.46
N ASN A 217 -2.87 -9.16 20.52
CA ASN A 217 -1.79 -8.19 20.62
C ASN A 217 -1.99 -7.31 21.84
N LEU A 218 -0.94 -7.17 22.64
CA LEU A 218 -0.87 -6.32 23.82
C LEU A 218 0.24 -5.29 23.62
N SER A 219 -0.10 -4.02 23.75
CA SER A 219 0.86 -2.91 23.67
C SER A 219 0.75 -2.05 24.92
N TYR A 220 1.88 -1.67 25.47
CA TYR A 220 1.99 -0.76 26.59
C TYR A 220 3.11 0.25 26.34
N SER A 221 2.81 1.54 26.48
CA SER A 221 3.79 2.64 26.36
C SER A 221 4.05 3.20 27.74
N PHE A 222 5.30 3.32 28.16
CA PHE A 222 5.73 3.88 29.43
C PHE A 222 6.65 5.08 29.23
#